data_965b4eb3e40e276a2d1da8bd454f6047
#
_entry.id   965b4eb3e40e276a2d1da8bd454f6047
#
_cell.length_a   1.000
_cell.length_b   1.000
_cell.length_c   1.000
_cell.angle_alpha   90.00
_cell.angle_beta   90.00
_cell.angle_gamma   90.00
#
_symmetry.space_group_name_H-M   'P 1'
#
loop_
_entity.id
_entity.type
_entity.pdbx_description
1 polymer ?
#
loop_
_entity_poly.entity_id
_entity_poly.type
_entity_poly.pdbx_seq_one_letter_code
_entity_poly.pdbx_strand_id
1 'polypeptide(L)'
;KLVGIMIIGAVVVLSAYFAKSKQKAEENEGRPPITTKISRNFAAKNHEDRLVATYDLEGKVWFAVPVCVSQLDENKHALGMMKEIADHYEGNDNLRFVAVAINGVDQGVNPDELKRAMGQLGIDDDRWWFLTTGDTKKQRGYIKDQLRLGIVSERPDKDPAGKWKFPSQIALIDREMHIRQRYDFREAEQFEQAARELLKEKPELKGVEKFKSALNAVDELKKTLFTNIDFVLSETKTGSRE
;
A
#
# COMPACT_ATOMS: atom_id res chain seq x y z
N LYS A 1 -19.01 2.67 -27.70
CA LYS A 1 -17.75 2.49 -28.47
C LYS A 1 -16.53 3.17 -27.79
N LEU A 2 -16.69 4.39 -27.23
CA LEU A 2 -15.57 5.11 -26.56
C LEU A 2 -15.08 4.39 -25.30
N VAL A 3 -15.99 3.89 -24.47
CA VAL A 3 -15.66 3.15 -23.22
C VAL A 3 -14.88 1.87 -23.54
N GLY A 4 -15.26 1.13 -24.59
CA GLY A 4 -14.52 -0.07 -25.00
C GLY A 4 -13.07 0.23 -25.45
N ILE A 5 -12.85 1.37 -26.11
CA ILE A 5 -11.49 1.79 -26.55
C ILE A 5 -10.65 2.18 -25.31
N MET A 6 -11.24 2.87 -24.34
CA MET A 6 -10.55 3.23 -23.09
C MET A 6 -10.15 2.00 -22.26
N ILE A 7 -11.04 0.99 -22.16
CA ILE A 7 -10.74 -0.26 -21.45
C ILE A 7 -9.63 -1.03 -22.16
N ILE A 8 -9.66 -1.15 -23.48
CA ILE A 8 -8.59 -1.80 -24.27
C ILE A 8 -7.26 -1.05 -24.08
N GLY A 9 -7.28 0.28 -24.10
CA GLY A 9 -6.11 1.10 -23.83
C GLY A 9 -5.54 0.87 -22.42
N ALA A 10 -6.39 0.81 -21.40
CA ALA A 10 -5.97 0.52 -20.02
C ALA A 10 -5.37 -0.90 -19.89
N VAL A 11 -6.01 -1.91 -20.51
CA VAL A 11 -5.50 -3.30 -20.54
C VAL A 11 -4.11 -3.37 -21.20
N VAL A 12 -3.92 -2.67 -22.31
CA VAL A 12 -2.62 -2.65 -23.01
C VAL A 12 -1.54 -1.95 -22.17
N VAL A 13 -1.86 -0.83 -21.55
CA VAL A 13 -0.89 -0.08 -20.73
C VAL A 13 -0.49 -0.88 -19.49
N LEU A 14 -1.45 -1.49 -18.80
CA LEU A 14 -1.18 -2.29 -17.60
C LEU A 14 -0.48 -3.60 -17.92
N SER A 15 -0.84 -4.28 -19.00
CA SER A 15 -0.09 -5.47 -19.43
C SER A 15 1.35 -5.15 -19.82
N ALA A 16 1.61 -3.97 -20.42
CA ALA A 16 2.96 -3.49 -20.68
C ALA A 16 3.69 -3.14 -19.37
N TYR A 17 3.01 -2.59 -18.38
CA TYR A 17 3.57 -2.32 -17.06
C TYR A 17 3.96 -3.62 -16.33
N PHE A 18 3.07 -4.63 -16.30
CA PHE A 18 3.36 -5.93 -15.69
C PHE A 18 4.49 -6.68 -16.44
N ALA A 19 4.51 -6.63 -17.77
CA ALA A 19 5.59 -7.23 -18.55
C ALA A 19 6.94 -6.55 -18.27
N LYS A 20 6.97 -5.22 -18.15
CA LYS A 20 8.17 -4.45 -17.82
C LYS A 20 8.60 -4.66 -16.36
N SER A 21 7.65 -4.82 -15.43
CA SER A 21 7.93 -5.16 -14.03
C SER A 21 8.55 -6.55 -13.90
N LYS A 22 8.03 -7.53 -14.66
CA LYS A 22 8.56 -8.90 -14.70
C LYS A 22 9.96 -8.92 -15.31
N GLN A 23 10.18 -8.22 -16.41
CA GLN A 23 11.51 -8.10 -17.04
C GLN A 23 12.53 -7.46 -16.08
N LYS A 24 12.14 -6.39 -15.36
CA LYS A 24 13.02 -5.78 -14.34
C LYS A 24 13.28 -6.71 -13.15
N ALA A 25 12.31 -7.54 -12.77
CA ALA A 25 12.51 -8.53 -11.72
C ALA A 25 13.49 -9.63 -12.15
N GLU A 26 13.43 -10.06 -13.41
CA GLU A 26 14.38 -11.01 -14.01
C GLU A 26 15.78 -10.40 -14.14
N GLU A 27 15.90 -9.14 -14.56
CA GLU A 27 17.16 -8.39 -14.65
C GLU A 27 17.83 -8.16 -13.28
N ASN A 28 17.06 -8.13 -12.21
CA ASN A 28 17.54 -7.94 -10.83
C ASN A 28 17.59 -9.25 -10.01
N GLU A 29 17.63 -10.41 -10.64
CA GLU A 29 17.63 -11.72 -9.95
C GLU A 29 16.43 -11.89 -8.99
N GLY A 30 15.27 -11.32 -9.34
CA GLY A 30 14.08 -11.31 -8.49
C GLY A 30 14.10 -10.27 -7.37
N ARG A 31 15.15 -9.49 -7.23
CA ARG A 31 15.28 -8.47 -6.22
C ARG A 31 14.32 -7.29 -6.49
N PRO A 32 13.40 -6.94 -5.56
CA PRO A 32 12.58 -5.75 -5.73
C PRO A 32 13.46 -4.49 -5.75
N PRO A 33 13.28 -3.59 -6.75
CA PRO A 33 14.16 -2.44 -6.93
C PRO A 33 14.04 -1.46 -5.76
N ILE A 34 15.15 -0.79 -5.43
CA ILE A 34 15.12 0.37 -4.54
C ILE A 34 14.53 1.55 -5.33
N THR A 35 13.38 2.04 -4.89
CA THR A 35 12.71 3.18 -5.55
C THR A 35 13.22 4.52 -5.02
N THR A 36 13.30 4.66 -3.69
CA THR A 36 13.77 5.87 -3.00
C THR A 36 14.05 5.55 -1.53
N LYS A 37 14.82 6.42 -0.86
CA LYS A 37 15.07 6.34 0.58
C LYS A 37 14.21 7.35 1.34
N ILE A 38 13.64 6.93 2.46
CA ILE A 38 13.00 7.84 3.41
C ILE A 38 14.11 8.63 4.10
N SER A 39 14.17 9.93 3.84
CA SER A 39 15.26 10.81 4.30
C SER A 39 14.87 11.72 5.46
N ARG A 40 13.60 11.73 5.86
CA ARG A 40 13.10 12.56 6.96
C ARG A 40 12.37 11.69 7.97
N ASN A 41 12.73 11.88 9.22
CA ASN A 41 12.02 11.27 10.33
C ASN A 41 10.63 11.87 10.48
N PHE A 42 9.67 11.04 10.91
CA PHE A 42 8.31 11.44 11.19
C PHE A 42 7.95 11.03 12.61
N ALA A 43 7.95 11.99 13.52
CA ALA A 43 7.51 11.78 14.88
C ALA A 43 6.00 12.02 14.98
N ALA A 44 5.29 11.07 15.56
CA ALA A 44 3.84 11.05 15.68
C ALA A 44 3.42 10.34 16.97
N LYS A 45 2.20 10.58 17.43
CA LYS A 45 1.57 9.75 18.45
C LYS A 45 0.96 8.51 17.81
N ASN A 46 1.19 7.35 18.41
CA ASN A 46 0.51 6.14 18.00
C ASN A 46 -0.86 6.00 18.70
N HIS A 47 -1.59 4.93 18.39
CA HIS A 47 -2.91 4.61 18.97
C HIS A 47 -2.89 4.35 20.50
N GLU A 48 -1.72 4.19 21.10
CA GLU A 48 -1.52 4.06 22.55
C GLU A 48 -1.08 5.37 23.20
N ASP A 49 -1.21 6.50 22.49
CA ASP A 49 -0.76 7.85 22.90
C ASP A 49 0.75 7.97 23.16
N ARG A 50 1.55 7.01 22.69
CA ARG A 50 3.01 7.05 22.78
C ARG A 50 3.59 7.83 21.62
N LEU A 51 4.58 8.69 21.91
CA LEU A 51 5.38 9.36 20.89
C LEU A 51 6.35 8.33 20.29
N VAL A 52 6.23 8.10 18.99
CA VAL A 52 7.09 7.20 18.20
C VAL A 52 7.62 7.92 16.99
N ALA A 53 8.68 7.41 16.40
CA ALA A 53 9.29 8.00 15.22
C ALA A 53 9.51 6.91 14.15
N THR A 54 9.38 7.26 12.88
CA THR A 54 9.59 6.27 11.81
C THR A 54 11.03 5.76 11.76
N TYR A 55 12.02 6.52 12.27
CA TYR A 55 13.39 6.02 12.40
C TYR A 55 13.56 4.95 13.49
N ASP A 56 12.60 4.80 14.41
CA ASP A 56 12.58 3.67 15.36
C ASP A 56 12.33 2.33 14.65
N LEU A 57 11.90 2.38 13.37
CA LEU A 57 11.72 1.22 12.50
C LEU A 57 12.98 0.84 11.71
N GLU A 58 14.07 1.60 11.81
CA GLU A 58 15.33 1.23 11.17
C GLU A 58 15.81 -0.14 11.67
N GLY A 59 16.20 -0.99 10.73
CA GLY A 59 16.53 -2.40 11.02
C GLY A 59 15.33 -3.35 10.96
N LYS A 60 14.11 -2.86 10.80
CA LYS A 60 12.90 -3.65 10.56
C LYS A 60 12.46 -3.53 9.10
N VAL A 61 11.80 -4.56 8.59
CA VAL A 61 11.02 -4.47 7.36
C VAL A 61 9.62 -4.00 7.74
N TRP A 62 9.10 -3.02 7.04
CA TRP A 62 7.82 -2.47 7.42
C TRP A 62 6.96 -2.04 6.25
N PHE A 63 5.67 -1.98 6.51
CA PHE A 63 4.66 -1.58 5.55
C PHE A 63 4.04 -0.26 5.96
N ALA A 64 3.76 0.60 4.99
CA ALA A 64 3.07 1.86 5.23
C ALA A 64 1.83 2.00 4.35
N VAL A 65 0.73 2.49 4.94
CA VAL A 65 -0.51 2.82 4.25
C VAL A 65 -1.09 4.12 4.79
N PRO A 66 -1.66 5.00 3.96
CA PRO A 66 -2.47 6.11 4.46
C PRO A 66 -3.83 5.57 4.89
N VAL A 67 -4.40 6.09 5.97
CA VAL A 67 -5.72 5.69 6.47
C VAL A 67 -6.62 6.90 6.74
N CYS A 68 -7.88 6.81 6.33
CA CYS A 68 -8.92 7.75 6.73
C CYS A 68 -9.82 7.10 7.79
N VAL A 69 -9.71 7.53 9.03
CA VAL A 69 -10.45 6.95 10.16
C VAL A 69 -11.97 7.03 9.97
N SER A 70 -12.46 8.08 9.32
CA SER A 70 -13.88 8.25 9.00
C SER A 70 -14.36 7.52 7.74
N GLN A 71 -13.44 6.91 6.98
CA GLN A 71 -13.71 6.24 5.69
C GLN A 71 -12.89 4.94 5.58
N LEU A 72 -12.97 4.07 6.60
CA LEU A 72 -12.16 2.83 6.67
C LEU A 72 -12.43 1.89 5.50
N ASP A 73 -13.65 1.86 4.97
CA ASP A 73 -14.03 1.03 3.83
C ASP A 73 -13.23 1.37 2.56
N GLU A 74 -12.80 2.63 2.40
CA GLU A 74 -11.94 3.04 1.29
C GLU A 74 -10.54 2.42 1.35
N ASN A 75 -10.11 1.96 2.54
CA ASN A 75 -8.83 1.28 2.76
C ASN A 75 -8.95 -0.24 2.91
N LYS A 76 -10.15 -0.82 2.80
CA LYS A 76 -10.39 -2.24 3.11
C LYS A 76 -9.44 -3.19 2.37
N HIS A 77 -9.10 -2.90 1.09
CA HIS A 77 -8.21 -3.73 0.29
C HIS A 77 -6.77 -3.68 0.82
N ALA A 78 -6.24 -2.48 1.11
CA ALA A 78 -4.89 -2.32 1.63
C ALA A 78 -4.75 -2.87 3.06
N LEU A 79 -5.67 -2.49 3.96
CA LEU A 79 -5.64 -2.94 5.36
C LEU A 79 -5.90 -4.44 5.47
N GLY A 80 -6.82 -4.99 4.66
CA GLY A 80 -7.07 -6.43 4.60
C GLY A 80 -5.84 -7.21 4.16
N MET A 81 -5.13 -6.73 3.13
CA MET A 81 -3.88 -7.34 2.69
C MET A 81 -2.78 -7.23 3.74
N MET A 82 -2.66 -6.08 4.43
CA MET A 82 -1.69 -5.94 5.51
C MET A 82 -1.99 -6.89 6.68
N LYS A 83 -3.27 -7.14 7.00
CA LYS A 83 -3.65 -8.17 7.98
C LYS A 83 -3.24 -9.56 7.52
N GLU A 84 -3.51 -9.90 6.27
CA GLU A 84 -3.09 -11.19 5.71
C GLU A 84 -1.58 -11.38 5.77
N ILE A 85 -0.78 -10.33 5.53
CA ILE A 85 0.67 -10.36 5.71
C ILE A 85 1.01 -10.58 7.20
N ALA A 86 0.34 -9.87 8.11
CA ALA A 86 0.58 -10.00 9.55
C ALA A 86 0.30 -11.42 10.05
N ASP A 87 -0.79 -12.03 9.57
CA ASP A 87 -1.18 -13.40 9.90
C ASP A 87 -0.18 -14.43 9.29
N HIS A 88 0.20 -14.24 8.02
CA HIS A 88 1.14 -15.14 7.33
C HIS A 88 2.52 -15.17 7.99
N TYR A 89 2.97 -14.02 8.49
CA TYR A 89 4.25 -13.86 9.20
C TYR A 89 4.03 -13.68 10.71
N GLU A 90 3.07 -14.40 11.28
CA GLU A 90 2.86 -14.40 12.73
C GLU A 90 4.14 -14.75 13.49
N GLY A 91 4.42 -14.04 14.58
CA GLY A 91 5.63 -14.24 15.38
C GLY A 91 6.93 -13.69 14.76
N ASN A 92 6.88 -13.07 13.59
CA ASN A 92 8.06 -12.42 13.01
C ASN A 92 8.25 -10.99 13.53
N ASP A 93 9.08 -10.84 14.55
CA ASP A 93 9.40 -9.55 15.17
C ASP A 93 10.19 -8.57 14.29
N ASN A 94 10.60 -8.99 13.10
CA ASN A 94 11.27 -8.10 12.14
C ASN A 94 10.29 -7.34 11.23
N LEU A 95 8.99 -7.64 11.31
CA LEU A 95 7.96 -6.95 10.55
C LEU A 95 7.23 -5.90 11.39
N ARG A 96 6.86 -4.78 10.77
CA ARG A 96 6.02 -3.74 11.36
C ARG A 96 5.01 -3.24 10.34
N PHE A 97 3.86 -2.77 10.84
CA PHE A 97 2.74 -2.28 10.05
C PHE A 97 2.38 -0.87 10.50
N VAL A 98 2.40 0.08 9.58
CA VAL A 98 2.23 1.50 9.89
C VAL A 98 1.06 2.06 9.08
N ALA A 99 0.00 2.46 9.74
CA ALA A 99 -1.11 3.19 9.15
C ALA A 99 -0.99 4.68 9.54
N VAL A 100 -0.73 5.54 8.56
CA VAL A 100 -0.62 6.98 8.79
C VAL A 100 -1.97 7.62 8.51
N ALA A 101 -2.62 8.19 9.53
CA ALA A 101 -3.88 8.88 9.34
C ALA A 101 -3.72 10.05 8.36
N ILE A 102 -4.69 10.27 7.49
CA ILE A 102 -4.67 11.41 6.55
C ILE A 102 -5.08 12.73 7.20
N ASN A 103 -5.71 12.67 8.37
CA ASN A 103 -6.10 13.79 9.19
C ASN A 103 -5.39 13.71 10.54
N GLY A 104 -4.97 14.85 11.08
CA GLY A 104 -4.31 14.97 12.37
C GLY A 104 -5.29 15.34 13.49
N VAL A 105 -4.73 15.60 14.68
CA VAL A 105 -5.48 16.03 15.85
C VAL A 105 -6.20 17.37 15.59
N ASP A 106 -5.62 18.26 14.80
CA ASP A 106 -6.22 19.51 14.33
C ASP A 106 -7.52 19.31 13.50
N GLN A 107 -7.75 18.07 13.04
CA GLN A 107 -8.98 17.66 12.36
C GLN A 107 -9.70 16.51 13.07
N GLY A 108 -9.52 16.38 14.37
CA GLY A 108 -10.27 15.48 15.24
C GLY A 108 -9.78 14.04 15.29
N VAL A 109 -8.65 13.70 14.67
CA VAL A 109 -8.09 12.35 14.71
C VAL A 109 -7.00 12.28 15.78
N ASN A 110 -7.40 11.91 16.98
CA ASN A 110 -6.54 11.70 18.15
C ASN A 110 -6.21 10.19 18.35
N PRO A 111 -5.35 9.81 19.31
CA PRO A 111 -5.02 8.41 19.59
C PRO A 111 -6.22 7.51 19.88
N ASP A 112 -7.25 8.01 20.56
CA ASP A 112 -8.46 7.24 20.88
C ASP A 112 -9.26 6.90 19.61
N GLU A 113 -9.33 7.83 18.66
CA GLU A 113 -9.92 7.59 17.34
C GLU A 113 -9.14 6.51 16.56
N LEU A 114 -7.81 6.55 16.64
CA LEU A 114 -6.96 5.53 16.00
C LEU A 114 -7.17 4.15 16.63
N LYS A 115 -7.24 4.08 17.97
CA LYS A 115 -7.50 2.84 18.70
C LYS A 115 -8.88 2.28 18.37
N ARG A 116 -9.90 3.14 18.25
CA ARG A 116 -11.24 2.75 17.83
C ARG A 116 -11.24 2.18 16.40
N ALA A 117 -10.51 2.82 15.47
CA ALA A 117 -10.36 2.34 14.10
C ALA A 117 -9.69 0.97 14.04
N MET A 118 -8.64 0.73 14.82
CA MET A 118 -8.00 -0.59 14.95
C MET A 118 -8.99 -1.65 15.44
N GLY A 119 -9.78 -1.33 16.48
CA GLY A 119 -10.82 -2.23 17.00
C GLY A 119 -11.89 -2.58 15.96
N GLN A 120 -12.33 -1.61 15.15
CA GLN A 120 -13.26 -1.84 14.03
C GLN A 120 -12.68 -2.75 12.97
N LEU A 121 -11.37 -2.69 12.74
CA LEU A 121 -10.65 -3.54 11.80
C LEU A 121 -10.28 -4.91 12.38
N GLY A 122 -10.53 -5.14 13.68
CA GLY A 122 -10.11 -6.35 14.38
C GLY A 122 -8.60 -6.54 14.39
N ILE A 123 -7.84 -5.45 14.55
CA ILE A 123 -6.39 -5.46 14.68
C ILE A 123 -6.04 -5.39 16.17
N ASP A 124 -5.44 -6.47 16.69
CA ASP A 124 -4.94 -6.58 18.06
C ASP A 124 -3.55 -7.24 18.01
N ASP A 125 -2.57 -6.47 17.51
CA ASP A 125 -1.21 -6.94 17.25
C ASP A 125 -0.25 -5.78 17.50
N ASP A 126 0.71 -5.94 18.39
CA ASP A 126 1.68 -4.93 18.83
C ASP A 126 2.67 -4.48 17.74
N ARG A 127 2.73 -5.23 16.63
CA ARG A 127 3.50 -4.85 15.44
C ARG A 127 2.88 -3.70 14.66
N TRP A 128 1.64 -3.27 15.02
CA TRP A 128 0.94 -2.21 14.33
C TRP A 128 1.07 -0.86 15.00
N TRP A 129 1.31 0.15 14.18
CA TRP A 129 1.25 1.55 14.57
C TRP A 129 0.23 2.28 13.70
N PHE A 130 -0.82 2.77 14.32
CA PHE A 130 -1.68 3.80 13.73
C PHE A 130 -1.18 5.14 14.22
N LEU A 131 -0.82 6.06 13.30
CA LEU A 131 -0.10 7.28 13.60
C LEU A 131 -0.91 8.52 13.31
N THR A 132 -0.85 9.51 14.22
CA THR A 132 -1.39 10.85 14.03
C THR A 132 -0.45 11.91 14.59
N THR A 133 -0.52 13.13 14.03
CA THR A 133 0.21 14.30 14.53
C THR A 133 -0.75 15.44 14.83
N GLY A 134 -0.27 16.50 15.48
CA GLY A 134 -1.03 17.74 15.67
C GLY A 134 -1.29 18.54 14.37
N ASP A 135 -0.61 18.20 13.28
CA ASP A 135 -0.60 18.97 12.02
C ASP A 135 -0.91 18.06 10.82
N THR A 136 -2.15 18.15 10.34
CA THR A 136 -2.64 17.42 9.15
C THR A 136 -1.80 17.71 7.91
N LYS A 137 -1.35 18.94 7.70
CA LYS A 137 -0.57 19.31 6.51
C LYS A 137 0.80 18.64 6.52
N LYS A 138 1.47 18.62 7.67
CA LYS A 138 2.75 17.90 7.86
C LYS A 138 2.58 16.40 7.60
N GLN A 139 1.50 15.82 8.11
CA GLN A 139 1.17 14.40 7.99
C GLN A 139 0.93 13.99 6.52
N ARG A 140 0.10 14.76 5.79
CA ARG A 140 -0.14 14.55 4.35
C ARG A 140 1.11 14.80 3.51
N GLY A 141 1.93 15.78 3.90
CA GLY A 141 3.25 16.01 3.30
C GLY A 141 4.17 14.79 3.44
N TYR A 142 4.18 14.15 4.60
CA TYR A 142 4.98 12.94 4.82
C TYR A 142 4.49 11.77 3.95
N ILE A 143 3.17 11.52 3.89
CA ILE A 143 2.56 10.51 3.03
C ILE A 143 2.97 10.70 1.57
N LYS A 144 2.89 11.95 1.07
CA LYS A 144 3.21 12.29 -0.32
C LYS A 144 4.70 12.24 -0.60
N ASP A 145 5.50 12.93 0.21
CA ASP A 145 6.89 13.27 -0.14
C ASP A 145 7.90 12.23 0.34
N GLN A 146 7.64 11.56 1.46
CA GLN A 146 8.54 10.54 2.02
C GLN A 146 8.08 9.13 1.69
N LEU A 147 6.80 8.80 1.96
CA LEU A 147 6.27 7.48 1.64
C LEU A 147 5.95 7.30 0.15
N ARG A 148 5.89 8.39 -0.62
CA ARG A 148 5.58 8.37 -2.06
C ARG A 148 4.25 7.70 -2.39
N LEU A 149 3.29 7.75 -1.46
CA LEU A 149 1.99 7.09 -1.60
C LEU A 149 0.96 7.93 -2.36
N GLY A 150 1.26 9.22 -2.64
CA GLY A 150 0.39 10.08 -3.43
C GLY A 150 -0.25 11.22 -2.63
N ILE A 151 -1.25 11.85 -3.23
CA ILE A 151 -1.87 13.09 -2.72
C ILE A 151 -3.21 12.77 -2.08
N VAL A 152 -3.49 13.41 -0.95
CA VAL A 152 -4.80 13.46 -0.32
C VAL A 152 -5.52 14.73 -0.78
N SER A 153 -6.73 14.60 -1.29
CA SER A 153 -7.57 15.74 -1.75
C SER A 153 -9.01 15.59 -1.26
N GLU A 154 -9.74 16.67 -1.25
CA GLU A 154 -11.18 16.64 -1.00
C GLU A 154 -11.93 16.22 -2.27
N ARG A 155 -12.99 15.42 -2.09
CA ARG A 155 -13.96 15.13 -3.14
C ARG A 155 -15.01 16.23 -3.18
N PRO A 156 -15.75 16.36 -4.28
CA PRO A 156 -16.93 17.24 -4.33
C PRO A 156 -17.91 16.94 -3.19
N ASP A 157 -18.61 17.97 -2.72
CA ASP A 157 -19.63 17.81 -1.69
C ASP A 157 -20.66 16.76 -2.09
N LYS A 158 -21.04 15.91 -1.11
CA LYS A 158 -22.01 14.80 -1.28
C LYS A 158 -21.53 13.64 -2.17
N ASP A 159 -20.22 13.50 -2.41
CA ASP A 159 -19.69 12.30 -3.05
C ASP A 159 -20.01 11.06 -2.18
N PRO A 160 -20.65 10.01 -2.72
CA PRO A 160 -21.02 8.82 -1.95
C PRO A 160 -19.82 8.06 -1.38
N ALA A 161 -18.63 8.22 -1.97
CA ALA A 161 -17.40 7.63 -1.47
C ALA A 161 -16.77 8.44 -0.30
N GLY A 162 -17.47 9.47 0.20
CA GLY A 162 -17.06 10.28 1.34
C GLY A 162 -16.18 11.47 0.97
N LYS A 163 -15.81 12.26 1.98
CA LYS A 163 -15.13 13.55 1.81
C LYS A 163 -13.75 13.46 1.18
N TRP A 164 -12.99 12.39 1.46
CA TRP A 164 -11.58 12.33 1.12
C TRP A 164 -11.29 11.36 -0.03
N LYS A 165 -10.52 11.83 -1.00
CA LYS A 165 -9.85 10.98 -2.00
C LYS A 165 -8.39 10.84 -1.59
N PHE A 166 -7.94 9.63 -1.36
CA PHE A 166 -6.59 9.33 -0.92
C PHE A 166 -6.10 7.99 -1.50
N PRO A 167 -4.77 7.79 -1.56
CA PRO A 167 -4.21 6.54 -2.08
C PRO A 167 -4.55 5.34 -1.21
N SER A 168 -4.72 4.17 -1.84
CA SER A 168 -4.91 2.88 -1.18
C SER A 168 -3.70 1.96 -1.39
N GLN A 169 -2.54 2.54 -1.63
CA GLN A 169 -1.31 1.80 -1.87
C GLN A 169 -0.63 1.41 -0.57
N ILE A 170 -0.05 0.22 -0.55
CA ILE A 170 0.84 -0.26 0.50
C ILE A 170 2.27 -0.06 0.02
N ALA A 171 3.11 0.62 0.79
CA ALA A 171 4.55 0.69 0.54
C ALA A 171 5.27 -0.38 1.36
N LEU A 172 6.15 -1.16 0.72
CA LEU A 172 7.11 -2.06 1.36
C LEU A 172 8.42 -1.32 1.56
N ILE A 173 8.89 -1.23 2.80
CA ILE A 173 10.11 -0.54 3.19
C ILE A 173 11.07 -1.53 3.85
N ASP A 174 12.35 -1.48 3.43
CA ASP A 174 13.40 -2.36 3.95
C ASP A 174 14.06 -1.82 5.24
N ARG A 175 14.99 -2.60 5.78
CA ARG A 175 15.72 -2.30 7.02
C ARG A 175 16.57 -1.02 6.96
N GLU A 176 16.92 -0.55 5.76
CA GLU A 176 17.72 0.66 5.51
C GLU A 176 16.86 1.87 5.14
N MET A 177 15.53 1.77 5.37
CA MET A 177 14.54 2.81 5.05
C MET A 177 14.35 3.08 3.56
N HIS A 178 14.64 2.11 2.68
CA HIS A 178 14.34 2.23 1.26
C HIS A 178 12.94 1.71 0.96
N ILE A 179 12.17 2.48 0.20
CA ILE A 179 10.93 2.00 -0.41
C ILE A 179 11.33 1.08 -1.56
N ARG A 180 10.92 -0.19 -1.45
CA ARG A 180 11.21 -1.22 -2.43
C ARG A 180 10.14 -1.28 -3.51
N GLN A 181 8.88 -1.28 -3.11
CA GLN A 181 7.73 -1.31 -4.02
C GLN A 181 6.47 -0.78 -3.35
N ARG A 182 5.48 -0.43 -4.17
CA ARG A 182 4.13 -0.04 -3.75
C ARG A 182 3.11 -0.93 -4.46
N TYR A 183 2.06 -1.30 -3.74
CA TYR A 183 1.05 -2.24 -4.21
C TYR A 183 -0.33 -1.61 -4.06
N ASP A 184 -1.11 -1.55 -5.14
CA ASP A 184 -2.48 -1.04 -5.13
C ASP A 184 -3.46 -2.18 -5.43
N PHE A 185 -3.98 -2.82 -4.39
CA PHE A 185 -4.92 -3.93 -4.50
C PHE A 185 -6.31 -3.47 -4.95
N ARG A 186 -6.69 -2.23 -4.65
CA ARG A 186 -7.94 -1.65 -5.14
C ARG A 186 -7.89 -1.47 -6.66
N GLU A 187 -6.79 -0.96 -7.18
CA GLU A 187 -6.59 -0.81 -8.62
C GLU A 187 -6.57 -2.18 -9.32
N ALA A 188 -5.88 -3.17 -8.74
CA ALA A 188 -5.83 -4.53 -9.26
C ALA A 188 -7.22 -5.17 -9.35
N GLU A 189 -8.06 -5.03 -8.31
CA GLU A 189 -9.42 -5.54 -8.30
C GLU A 189 -10.31 -4.84 -9.35
N GLN A 190 -10.24 -3.51 -9.42
CA GLN A 190 -10.97 -2.75 -10.45
C GLN A 190 -10.57 -3.20 -11.85
N PHE A 191 -9.30 -3.53 -12.04
CA PHE A 191 -8.78 -4.03 -13.30
C PHE A 191 -9.30 -5.42 -13.63
N GLU A 192 -9.31 -6.35 -12.68
CA GLU A 192 -9.93 -7.68 -12.86
C GLU A 192 -11.42 -7.56 -13.21
N GLN A 193 -12.13 -6.70 -12.48
CA GLN A 193 -13.54 -6.49 -12.72
C GLN A 193 -13.81 -5.95 -14.14
N ALA A 194 -13.04 -4.96 -14.57
CA ALA A 194 -13.14 -4.42 -15.93
C ALA A 194 -12.81 -5.48 -17.00
N ALA A 195 -11.80 -6.34 -16.74
CA ALA A 195 -11.47 -7.45 -17.63
C ALA A 195 -12.61 -8.47 -17.71
N ARG A 196 -13.24 -8.82 -16.57
CA ARG A 196 -14.39 -9.73 -16.52
C ARG A 196 -15.61 -9.17 -17.30
N GLU A 197 -15.88 -7.86 -17.19
CA GLU A 197 -16.96 -7.21 -17.95
C GLU A 197 -16.66 -7.24 -19.46
N LEU A 198 -15.43 -6.93 -19.85
CA LEU A 198 -15.03 -6.97 -21.25
C LEU A 198 -15.14 -8.39 -21.84
N LEU A 199 -14.86 -9.44 -21.05
CA LEU A 199 -14.98 -10.83 -21.46
C LEU A 199 -16.45 -11.23 -21.76
N LYS A 200 -17.42 -10.63 -21.07
CA LYS A 200 -18.85 -10.84 -21.39
C LYS A 200 -19.22 -10.28 -22.76
N GLU A 201 -18.61 -9.15 -23.14
CA GLU A 201 -18.83 -8.51 -24.44
C GLU A 201 -18.05 -9.17 -25.57
N LYS A 202 -16.86 -9.71 -25.26
CA LYS A 202 -15.89 -10.26 -26.21
C LYS A 202 -15.31 -11.60 -25.73
N PRO A 203 -16.08 -12.71 -25.83
CA PRO A 203 -15.66 -14.02 -25.34
C PRO A 203 -14.39 -14.57 -25.99
N GLU A 204 -14.06 -14.14 -27.22
CA GLU A 204 -12.86 -14.52 -27.96
C GLU A 204 -11.54 -14.11 -27.26
N LEU A 205 -11.59 -13.13 -26.35
CA LEU A 205 -10.42 -12.69 -25.59
C LEU A 205 -9.97 -13.69 -24.54
N LYS A 206 -10.80 -14.69 -24.19
CA LYS A 206 -10.49 -15.70 -23.15
C LYS A 206 -9.17 -16.46 -23.42
N GLY A 207 -8.78 -16.63 -24.68
CA GLY A 207 -7.55 -17.34 -25.09
C GLY A 207 -6.29 -16.47 -25.15
N VAL A 208 -6.42 -15.16 -24.98
CA VAL A 208 -5.30 -14.23 -25.09
C VAL A 208 -4.52 -14.19 -23.80
N GLU A 209 -3.21 -14.50 -23.81
CA GLU A 209 -2.36 -14.62 -22.62
C GLU A 209 -2.35 -13.34 -21.77
N LYS A 210 -2.24 -12.17 -22.43
CA LYS A 210 -2.30 -10.86 -21.74
C LYS A 210 -3.62 -10.63 -20.99
N PHE A 211 -4.70 -11.24 -21.49
CA PHE A 211 -6.01 -11.12 -20.89
C PHE A 211 -6.15 -12.05 -19.66
N LYS A 212 -5.49 -13.20 -19.69
CA LYS A 212 -5.42 -14.09 -18.51
C LYS A 212 -4.75 -13.41 -17.33
N SER A 213 -3.64 -12.69 -17.55
CA SER A 213 -2.98 -11.91 -16.49
C SER A 213 -3.90 -10.82 -15.92
N ALA A 214 -4.72 -10.18 -16.78
CA ALA A 214 -5.70 -9.20 -16.32
C ALA A 214 -6.80 -9.80 -15.44
N LEU A 215 -7.23 -11.03 -15.73
CA LEU A 215 -8.24 -11.75 -14.96
C LEU A 215 -7.77 -12.26 -13.60
N ASN A 216 -6.45 -12.27 -13.38
CA ASN A 216 -5.80 -12.74 -12.16
C ASN A 216 -4.89 -11.65 -11.55
N ALA A 217 -5.19 -10.37 -11.80
CA ALA A 217 -4.30 -9.27 -11.42
C ALA A 217 -4.08 -9.17 -9.90
N VAL A 218 -5.09 -9.47 -9.09
CA VAL A 218 -4.99 -9.49 -7.62
C VAL A 218 -4.06 -10.62 -7.16
N ASP A 219 -4.24 -11.84 -7.68
CA ASP A 219 -3.44 -12.99 -7.30
C ASP A 219 -1.96 -12.81 -7.73
N GLU A 220 -1.72 -12.29 -8.93
CA GLU A 220 -0.37 -11.99 -9.42
C GLU A 220 0.30 -10.90 -8.58
N LEU A 221 -0.44 -9.84 -8.21
CA LEU A 221 0.07 -8.78 -7.35
C LEU A 221 0.39 -9.29 -5.95
N LYS A 222 -0.48 -10.14 -5.40
CA LYS A 222 -0.30 -10.80 -4.10
C LYS A 222 0.93 -11.71 -4.12
N LYS A 223 1.08 -12.56 -5.12
CA LYS A 223 2.25 -13.43 -5.29
C LYS A 223 3.54 -12.60 -5.36
N THR A 224 3.53 -11.52 -6.14
CA THR A 224 4.66 -10.59 -6.24
C THR A 224 4.99 -9.96 -4.89
N LEU A 225 3.98 -9.53 -4.14
CA LEU A 225 4.16 -8.94 -2.81
C LEU A 225 4.83 -9.92 -1.85
N PHE A 226 4.31 -11.16 -1.71
CA PHE A 226 4.87 -12.16 -0.81
C PHE A 226 6.29 -12.56 -1.21
N THR A 227 6.57 -12.75 -2.51
CA THR A 227 7.93 -13.00 -3.00
C THR A 227 8.88 -11.86 -2.63
N ASN A 228 8.44 -10.62 -2.75
CA ASN A 228 9.26 -9.45 -2.42
C ASN A 228 9.48 -9.32 -0.89
N ILE A 229 8.49 -9.69 -0.08
CA ILE A 229 8.64 -9.71 1.39
C ILE A 229 9.71 -10.74 1.78
N ASP A 230 9.60 -11.97 1.28
CA ASP A 230 10.56 -13.04 1.56
C ASP A 230 11.98 -12.62 1.17
N PHE A 231 12.11 -11.99 0.01
CA PHE A 231 13.39 -11.47 -0.46
C PHE A 231 13.97 -10.42 0.50
N VAL A 232 13.16 -9.39 0.84
CA VAL A 232 13.62 -8.29 1.71
C VAL A 232 13.89 -8.79 3.15
N LEU A 233 13.15 -9.80 3.63
CA LEU A 233 13.40 -10.43 4.91
C LEU A 233 14.70 -11.25 4.93
N SER A 234 15.06 -11.87 3.80
CA SER A 234 16.30 -12.65 3.66
C SER A 234 17.55 -11.79 3.50
N GLU A 235 17.40 -10.52 3.08
CA GLU A 235 18.52 -9.58 2.99
C GLU A 235 19.11 -9.34 4.39
N THR A 236 20.35 -9.74 4.62
CA THR A 236 21.12 -9.31 5.79
C THR A 236 21.45 -7.83 5.64
N LYS A 237 21.53 -7.07 6.77
CA LYS A 237 22.10 -5.71 6.73
C LYS A 237 23.41 -5.77 5.95
N THR A 238 23.46 -5.03 4.85
CA THR A 238 24.72 -4.88 4.13
C THR A 238 25.66 -4.22 5.13
N GLY A 239 26.63 -4.98 5.62
CA GLY A 239 27.58 -4.46 6.60
C GLY A 239 28.14 -3.16 6.07
N SER A 240 28.17 -2.14 6.91
CA SER A 240 28.97 -0.94 6.67
C SER A 240 30.33 -1.40 6.16
N ARG A 241 30.58 -1.21 4.88
CA ARG A 241 31.95 -1.27 4.36
C ARG A 241 32.66 -0.12 5.03
N GLU A 242 33.49 -0.45 6.00
CA GLU A 242 34.53 0.42 6.55
C GLU A 242 35.38 1.02 5.43
#